data_eb6a231070781cf3ac37f81817bb33da
#
_entry.id   eb6a231070781cf3ac37f81817bb33da
#
_cell.length_a   1.000
_cell.length_b   1.000
_cell.length_c   1.000
_cell.angle_alpha   90.00
_cell.angle_beta   90.00
_cell.angle_gamma   90.00
#
_symmetry.space_group_name_H-M   'P 1'
#
loop_
_entity.id
_entity.type
_entity.pdbx_description
1 polymer ?
#
loop_
_entity_poly.entity_id
_entity_poly.type
_entity_poly.pdbx_seq_one_letter_code
_entity_poly.pdbx_strand_id
1 'polypeptide(L)'
;MLDVAIIGCGVIGAASAYELSHYRLQTAVFEAENDVADCTTKANSAILHAGYDPEPGTQMARLNVEGSALAKEICARLDVPYRQCGSLVLALSPEELPHLQKLYENGIANGVPGIRMLSAEETLAMEPNLAPNVVGALYAPSAAIVSPWDFALAMAEVAVRNGVELHRSCPVTH
;
A
#
# COMPACT_ATOMS: atom_id res chain seq x y z
N MET A 1 -14.36 -24.94 -17.63
CA MET A 1 -14.57 -25.00 -16.16
C MET A 1 -13.48 -24.14 -15.54
N LEU A 2 -13.82 -23.21 -14.63
CA LEU A 2 -12.82 -22.37 -14.00
C LEU A 2 -12.00 -23.17 -12.98
N ASP A 3 -10.69 -22.88 -12.91
CA ASP A 3 -9.80 -23.35 -11.86
C ASP A 3 -9.85 -22.41 -10.65
N VAL A 4 -9.99 -21.09 -10.92
CA VAL A 4 -10.05 -20.04 -9.88
C VAL A 4 -11.13 -19.01 -10.22
N ALA A 5 -11.97 -18.69 -9.23
CA ALA A 5 -12.90 -17.57 -9.27
C ALA A 5 -12.49 -16.54 -8.22
N ILE A 6 -12.27 -15.28 -8.64
CA ILE A 6 -11.93 -14.16 -7.77
C ILE A 6 -13.18 -13.29 -7.64
N ILE A 7 -13.59 -12.99 -6.40
CA ILE A 7 -14.75 -12.14 -6.11
C ILE A 7 -14.29 -10.75 -5.72
N GLY A 8 -14.64 -9.76 -6.54
CA GLY A 8 -14.25 -8.38 -6.42
C GLY A 8 -12.95 -8.04 -7.18
N CYS A 9 -12.93 -6.87 -7.84
CA CYS A 9 -11.79 -6.35 -8.58
C CYS A 9 -11.26 -5.04 -7.98
N GLY A 10 -11.25 -4.95 -6.64
CA GLY A 10 -10.43 -3.98 -5.92
C GLY A 10 -8.95 -4.35 -6.04
N VAL A 11 -8.05 -3.58 -5.40
CA VAL A 11 -6.60 -3.80 -5.48
C VAL A 11 -6.18 -5.24 -5.12
N ILE A 12 -6.84 -5.89 -4.17
CA ILE A 12 -6.53 -7.28 -3.77
C ILE A 12 -6.92 -8.26 -4.86
N GLY A 13 -8.14 -8.14 -5.41
CA GLY A 13 -8.60 -9.02 -6.50
C GLY A 13 -7.79 -8.80 -7.78
N ALA A 14 -7.50 -7.56 -8.13
CA ALA A 14 -6.66 -7.21 -9.27
C ALA A 14 -5.24 -7.77 -9.15
N ALA A 15 -4.61 -7.63 -7.96
CA ALA A 15 -3.29 -8.20 -7.70
C ALA A 15 -3.30 -9.74 -7.75
N SER A 16 -4.34 -10.38 -7.19
CA SER A 16 -4.50 -11.83 -7.26
C SER A 16 -4.67 -12.31 -8.70
N ALA A 17 -5.48 -11.61 -9.49
CA ALA A 17 -5.67 -11.92 -10.91
C ALA A 17 -4.37 -11.74 -11.70
N TYR A 18 -3.63 -10.65 -11.44
CA TYR A 18 -2.34 -10.38 -12.05
C TYR A 18 -1.34 -11.51 -11.78
N GLU A 19 -1.16 -11.90 -10.52
CA GLU A 19 -0.24 -13.00 -10.15
C GLU A 19 -0.69 -14.34 -10.75
N LEU A 20 -1.98 -14.68 -10.68
CA LEU A 20 -2.50 -15.93 -11.25
C LEU A 20 -2.41 -15.97 -12.77
N SER A 21 -2.41 -14.81 -13.44
CA SER A 21 -2.30 -14.73 -14.91
C SER A 21 -0.94 -15.21 -15.46
N HIS A 22 0.05 -15.38 -14.61
CA HIS A 22 1.34 -15.96 -14.97
C HIS A 22 1.33 -17.52 -15.02
N TYR A 23 0.23 -18.13 -14.62
CA TYR A 23 0.07 -19.59 -14.60
C TYR A 23 -0.95 -20.05 -15.65
N ARG A 24 -0.90 -21.31 -16.03
CA ARG A 24 -1.87 -21.91 -16.95
C ARG A 24 -3.15 -22.33 -16.21
N LEU A 25 -3.93 -21.34 -15.79
CA LEU A 25 -5.16 -21.51 -15.04
C LEU A 25 -6.31 -20.82 -15.80
N GLN A 26 -7.50 -21.43 -15.76
CA GLN A 26 -8.74 -20.79 -16.20
C GLN A 26 -9.25 -19.94 -15.04
N THR A 27 -8.90 -18.65 -15.05
CA THR A 27 -9.24 -17.71 -13.99
C THR A 27 -10.28 -16.70 -14.46
N ALA A 28 -11.27 -16.43 -13.61
CA ALA A 28 -12.22 -15.34 -13.83
C ALA A 28 -12.34 -14.46 -12.60
N VAL A 29 -12.56 -13.16 -12.83
CA VAL A 29 -12.86 -12.15 -11.82
C VAL A 29 -14.31 -11.70 -11.99
N PHE A 30 -15.08 -11.69 -10.89
CA PHE A 30 -16.47 -11.25 -10.84
C PHE A 30 -16.56 -9.98 -10.00
N GLU A 31 -16.80 -8.82 -10.65
CA GLU A 31 -16.93 -7.52 -10.02
C GLU A 31 -18.39 -7.07 -10.00
N ALA A 32 -18.86 -6.66 -8.84
CA ALA A 32 -20.24 -6.23 -8.65
C ALA A 32 -20.54 -4.91 -9.36
N GLU A 33 -19.57 -3.99 -9.32
CA GLU A 33 -19.70 -2.67 -9.91
C GLU A 33 -19.47 -2.68 -11.43
N ASN A 34 -19.74 -1.54 -12.06
CA ASN A 34 -19.56 -1.39 -13.50
C ASN A 34 -18.11 -1.15 -13.92
N ASP A 35 -17.22 -0.93 -12.96
CA ASP A 35 -15.79 -0.74 -13.18
C ASP A 35 -14.97 -1.37 -12.06
N VAL A 36 -13.66 -1.53 -12.29
CA VAL A 36 -12.70 -2.04 -11.30
C VAL A 36 -12.33 -0.94 -10.31
N ALA A 37 -11.88 -1.34 -9.13
CA ALA A 37 -11.41 -0.44 -8.08
C ALA A 37 -12.43 0.62 -7.59
N ASP A 38 -13.71 0.42 -7.86
CA ASP A 38 -14.76 1.46 -7.66
C ASP A 38 -15.23 1.65 -6.21
N CYS A 39 -14.66 0.94 -5.26
CA CYS A 39 -14.99 1.06 -3.83
C CYS A 39 -13.81 1.64 -3.02
N THR A 40 -13.40 0.94 -1.97
CA THR A 40 -12.33 1.36 -1.03
C THR A 40 -11.00 1.65 -1.72
N THR A 41 -10.71 0.95 -2.82
CA THR A 41 -9.44 1.11 -3.55
C THR A 41 -9.26 2.52 -4.10
N LYS A 42 -10.30 3.18 -4.59
CA LYS A 42 -10.23 4.57 -5.08
C LYS A 42 -10.36 5.62 -3.98
N ALA A 43 -10.86 5.24 -2.81
CA ALA A 43 -11.26 6.15 -1.73
C ALA A 43 -10.36 5.96 -0.49
N ASN A 44 -9.08 6.28 -0.64
CA ASN A 44 -8.09 6.22 0.43
C ASN A 44 -7.02 7.32 0.27
N SER A 45 -6.03 7.35 1.16
CA SER A 45 -4.98 8.38 1.19
C SER A 45 -3.83 8.14 0.21
N ALA A 46 -3.87 7.09 -0.59
CA ALA A 46 -2.85 6.74 -1.58
C ALA A 46 -1.45 6.43 -1.01
N ILE A 47 -1.37 6.15 0.29
CA ILE A 47 -0.11 5.89 0.98
C ILE A 47 0.26 4.41 0.90
N LEU A 48 1.47 4.13 0.44
CA LEU A 48 2.14 2.85 0.66
C LEU A 48 2.92 2.95 1.98
N HIS A 49 2.36 2.36 3.02
CA HIS A 49 2.91 2.41 4.36
C HIS A 49 4.22 1.64 4.46
N ALA A 50 5.18 2.18 5.25
CA ALA A 50 6.50 1.60 5.40
C ALA A 50 6.53 0.32 6.26
N GLY A 51 5.57 0.13 7.17
CA GLY A 51 5.46 -1.07 8.00
C GLY A 51 5.77 -0.88 9.49
N TYR A 52 5.78 0.35 10.00
CA TYR A 52 6.04 0.65 11.42
C TYR A 52 4.78 0.57 12.31
N ASP A 53 3.56 0.66 11.73
CA ASP A 53 2.31 0.61 12.50
C ASP A 53 1.96 -0.80 13.01
N PRO A 54 2.09 -1.87 12.19
CA PRO A 54 1.67 -3.20 12.63
C PRO A 54 2.56 -3.76 13.74
N GLU A 55 1.93 -4.50 14.64
CA GLU A 55 2.64 -5.17 15.74
C GLU A 55 3.65 -6.19 15.20
N PRO A 56 4.90 -6.18 15.71
CA PRO A 56 5.94 -7.10 15.28
C PRO A 56 5.56 -8.58 15.44
N GLY A 57 6.01 -9.40 14.49
CA GLY A 57 5.71 -10.84 14.47
C GLY A 57 4.36 -11.21 13.86
N THR A 58 3.53 -10.23 13.49
CA THR A 58 2.24 -10.49 12.82
C THR A 58 2.42 -10.65 11.30
N GLN A 59 1.47 -11.34 10.66
CA GLN A 59 1.40 -11.40 9.19
C GLN A 59 1.25 -10.00 8.58
N MET A 60 0.50 -9.11 9.24
CA MET A 60 0.31 -7.74 8.77
C MET A 60 1.65 -6.99 8.70
N ALA A 61 2.51 -7.12 9.73
CA ALA A 61 3.83 -6.49 9.74
C ALA A 61 4.70 -7.01 8.57
N ARG A 62 4.79 -8.32 8.41
CA ARG A 62 5.57 -8.94 7.34
C ARG A 62 5.09 -8.52 5.96
N LEU A 63 3.79 -8.67 5.69
CA LEU A 63 3.20 -8.37 4.39
C LEU A 63 3.20 -6.88 4.07
N ASN A 64 3.18 -5.99 5.08
CA ASN A 64 3.27 -4.55 4.85
C ASN A 64 4.66 -4.17 4.31
N VAL A 65 5.74 -4.65 4.94
CA VAL A 65 7.12 -4.36 4.49
C VAL A 65 7.41 -5.01 3.14
N GLU A 66 7.05 -6.29 2.97
CA GLU A 66 7.21 -7.01 1.70
C GLU A 66 6.40 -6.35 0.58
N GLY A 67 5.14 -6.00 0.84
CA GLY A 67 4.25 -5.34 -0.11
C GLY A 67 4.71 -3.96 -0.52
N SER A 68 5.26 -3.17 0.40
CA SER A 68 5.84 -1.85 0.10
C SER A 68 7.02 -1.96 -0.88
N ALA A 69 7.91 -2.92 -0.68
CA ALA A 69 9.03 -3.18 -1.59
C ALA A 69 8.54 -3.68 -2.95
N LEU A 70 7.62 -4.65 -2.96
CA LEU A 70 7.06 -5.26 -4.17
C LEU A 70 6.27 -4.25 -5.01
N ALA A 71 5.50 -3.35 -4.37
CA ALA A 71 4.72 -2.33 -5.06
C ALA A 71 5.61 -1.41 -5.92
N LYS A 72 6.80 -1.06 -5.45
CA LYS A 72 7.77 -0.27 -6.23
C LYS A 72 8.15 -0.96 -7.54
N GLU A 73 8.41 -2.27 -7.48
CA GLU A 73 8.78 -3.06 -8.67
C GLU A 73 7.61 -3.21 -9.64
N ILE A 74 6.41 -3.48 -9.11
CA ILE A 74 5.20 -3.62 -9.92
C ILE A 74 4.84 -2.29 -10.57
N CYS A 75 4.90 -1.16 -9.86
CA CYS A 75 4.65 0.16 -10.42
C CYS A 75 5.62 0.46 -11.58
N ALA A 76 6.91 0.17 -11.42
CA ALA A 76 7.89 0.37 -12.47
C ALA A 76 7.64 -0.54 -13.70
N ARG A 77 7.20 -1.78 -13.48
CA ARG A 77 6.88 -2.76 -14.53
C ARG A 77 5.62 -2.40 -15.32
N LEU A 78 4.63 -1.84 -14.62
CA LEU A 78 3.30 -1.52 -15.17
C LEU A 78 3.13 -0.05 -15.57
N ASP A 79 4.19 0.76 -15.48
CA ASP A 79 4.18 2.20 -15.77
C ASP A 79 3.16 2.97 -14.91
N VAL A 80 3.01 2.57 -13.65
CA VAL A 80 2.14 3.25 -12.68
C VAL A 80 2.94 4.31 -11.94
N PRO A 81 2.44 5.56 -11.85
CA PRO A 81 3.12 6.62 -11.11
C PRO A 81 3.37 6.24 -9.66
N TYR A 82 4.65 6.27 -9.26
CA TYR A 82 5.13 5.94 -7.92
C TYR A 82 6.07 7.03 -7.43
N ARG A 83 5.84 7.54 -6.22
CA ARG A 83 6.71 8.55 -5.62
C ARG A 83 7.10 8.15 -4.21
N GLN A 84 8.37 7.80 -4.02
CA GLN A 84 8.94 7.56 -2.69
C GLN A 84 9.31 8.91 -2.06
N CYS A 85 8.37 9.48 -1.31
CA CYS A 85 8.54 10.77 -0.64
C CYS A 85 8.82 10.63 0.86
N GLY A 86 8.78 9.42 1.39
CA GLY A 86 8.83 9.16 2.82
C GLY A 86 7.53 9.54 3.53
N SER A 87 7.50 9.33 4.84
CA SER A 87 6.42 9.79 5.72
C SER A 87 6.97 10.29 7.03
N LEU A 88 6.29 11.29 7.60
CA LEU A 88 6.53 11.84 8.92
C LEU A 88 5.32 11.55 9.81
N VAL A 89 5.54 10.94 10.98
CA VAL A 89 4.56 10.92 12.06
C VAL A 89 5.02 11.94 13.08
N LEU A 90 4.22 12.97 13.32
CA LEU A 90 4.61 14.12 14.13
C LEU A 90 4.22 13.92 15.60
N ALA A 91 5.04 14.43 16.51
CA ALA A 91 4.65 14.74 17.87
C ALA A 91 4.55 16.27 18.02
N LEU A 92 3.39 16.74 18.49
CA LEU A 92 3.09 18.16 18.72
C LEU A 92 3.19 18.53 20.20
N SER A 93 3.40 17.52 21.06
CA SER A 93 3.66 17.69 22.48
C SER A 93 4.62 16.61 23.01
N PRO A 94 5.33 16.86 24.15
CA PRO A 94 6.21 15.86 24.74
C PRO A 94 5.52 14.56 25.14
N GLU A 95 4.23 14.59 25.45
CA GLU A 95 3.43 13.44 25.83
C GLU A 95 3.24 12.44 24.67
N GLU A 96 3.40 12.90 23.42
CA GLU A 96 3.29 12.06 22.22
C GLU A 96 4.60 11.34 21.85
N LEU A 97 5.74 11.79 22.39
CA LEU A 97 7.05 11.18 22.09
C LEU A 97 7.13 9.67 22.43
N PRO A 98 6.55 9.17 23.55
CA PRO A 98 6.53 7.74 23.82
C PRO A 98 5.80 6.92 22.75
N HIS A 99 4.77 7.50 22.11
CA HIS A 99 4.09 6.87 21.00
C HIS A 99 5.00 6.74 19.77
N LEU A 100 5.70 7.81 19.40
CA LEU A 100 6.68 7.77 18.31
C LEU A 100 7.78 6.75 18.58
N GLN A 101 8.27 6.68 19.82
CA GLN A 101 9.28 5.71 20.23
C GLN A 101 8.80 4.28 20.03
N LYS A 102 7.55 3.98 20.40
CA LYS A 102 6.93 2.67 20.16
C LYS A 102 6.85 2.32 18.68
N LEU A 103 6.41 3.27 17.85
CA LEU A 103 6.35 3.07 16.38
C LEU A 103 7.75 2.85 15.79
N TYR A 104 8.75 3.57 16.28
CA TYR A 104 10.14 3.37 15.89
C TYR A 104 10.63 1.95 16.21
N GLU A 105 10.39 1.48 17.45
CA GLU A 105 10.76 0.13 17.88
C GLU A 105 10.06 -0.96 17.05
N ASN A 106 8.77 -0.78 16.78
CA ASN A 106 8.03 -1.64 15.87
C ASN A 106 8.66 -1.64 14.46
N GLY A 107 8.98 -0.46 13.93
CA GLY A 107 9.59 -0.32 12.60
C GLY A 107 10.95 -1.01 12.49
N ILE A 108 11.80 -0.89 13.53
CA ILE A 108 13.07 -1.64 13.61
C ILE A 108 12.81 -3.16 13.64
N ALA A 109 11.89 -3.62 14.50
CA ALA A 109 11.57 -5.03 14.62
C ALA A 109 10.95 -5.63 13.34
N ASN A 110 10.17 -4.82 12.61
CA ASN A 110 9.56 -5.21 11.34
C ASN A 110 10.52 -5.09 10.13
N GLY A 111 11.73 -4.54 10.34
CA GLY A 111 12.72 -4.39 9.27
C GLY A 111 12.45 -3.22 8.31
N VAL A 112 11.79 -2.16 8.76
CA VAL A 112 11.53 -0.94 7.95
C VAL A 112 12.84 -0.25 7.59
N PRO A 113 13.19 -0.11 6.30
CA PRO A 113 14.48 0.43 5.91
C PRO A 113 14.64 1.91 6.26
N GLY A 114 15.73 2.26 6.94
CA GLY A 114 16.15 3.66 7.18
C GLY A 114 15.24 4.45 8.11
N ILE A 115 14.33 3.79 8.85
CA ILE A 115 13.46 4.45 9.83
C ILE A 115 14.30 5.11 10.93
N ARG A 116 13.92 6.32 11.32
CA ARG A 116 14.65 7.09 12.36
C ARG A 116 13.77 8.11 13.05
N MET A 117 14.13 8.44 14.28
CA MET A 117 13.58 9.57 15.02
C MET A 117 14.27 10.86 14.57
N LEU A 118 13.50 11.94 14.48
CA LEU A 118 13.96 13.28 14.16
C LEU A 118 13.69 14.21 15.34
N SER A 119 14.62 15.13 15.59
CA SER A 119 14.39 16.29 16.47
C SER A 119 13.38 17.28 15.85
N ALA A 120 12.90 18.24 16.65
CA ALA A 120 12.06 19.33 16.16
C ALA A 120 12.76 20.13 15.04
N GLU A 121 14.05 20.43 15.21
CA GLU A 121 14.85 21.17 14.25
C GLU A 121 14.98 20.41 12.91
N GLU A 122 15.35 19.13 12.97
CA GLU A 122 15.45 18.27 11.77
C GLU A 122 14.10 18.13 11.05
N THR A 123 13.01 18.02 11.82
CA THR A 123 11.65 17.90 11.27
C THR A 123 11.22 19.15 10.54
N LEU A 124 11.44 20.33 11.15
CA LEU A 124 11.13 21.63 10.53
C LEU A 124 12.05 21.97 9.35
N ALA A 125 13.30 21.50 9.38
CA ALA A 125 14.20 21.64 8.23
C ALA A 125 13.75 20.79 7.03
N MET A 126 13.15 19.62 7.29
CA MET A 126 12.62 18.72 6.26
C MET A 126 11.29 19.23 5.69
N GLU A 127 10.39 19.73 6.54
CA GLU A 127 9.08 20.28 6.15
C GLU A 127 8.83 21.61 6.86
N PRO A 128 9.23 22.74 6.23
CA PRO A 128 9.16 24.07 6.85
C PRO A 128 7.74 24.60 7.09
N ASN A 129 6.73 24.01 6.45
CA ASN A 129 5.34 24.44 6.59
C ASN A 129 4.59 23.80 7.76
N LEU A 130 5.28 23.02 8.59
CA LEU A 130 4.70 22.44 9.80
C LEU A 130 4.43 23.50 10.87
N ALA A 131 3.50 23.16 11.77
CA ALA A 131 3.23 24.00 12.93
C ALA A 131 4.48 24.12 13.83
N PRO A 132 4.76 25.33 14.40
CA PRO A 132 5.99 25.58 15.16
C PRO A 132 6.08 24.81 16.49
N ASN A 133 5.00 24.21 16.95
CA ASN A 133 4.96 23.41 18.18
C ASN A 133 5.34 21.94 17.98
N VAL A 134 5.86 21.56 16.82
CA VAL A 134 6.43 20.22 16.61
C VAL A 134 7.60 19.99 17.54
N VAL A 135 7.59 18.89 18.30
CA VAL A 135 8.64 18.50 19.24
C VAL A 135 9.54 17.37 18.73
N GLY A 136 9.11 16.69 17.66
CA GLY A 136 9.86 15.63 16.99
C GLY A 136 9.00 14.88 15.99
N ALA A 137 9.62 13.97 15.26
CA ALA A 137 8.92 13.10 14.32
C ALA A 137 9.57 11.71 14.20
N LEU A 138 8.78 10.74 13.79
CA LEU A 138 9.27 9.50 13.21
C LEU A 138 9.32 9.65 11.70
N TYR A 139 10.47 9.42 11.10
CA TYR A 139 10.65 9.46 9.64
C TYR A 139 10.86 8.04 9.08
N ALA A 140 10.05 7.69 8.12
CA ALA A 140 10.17 6.44 7.38
C ALA A 140 10.41 6.74 5.89
N PRO A 141 11.67 6.72 5.42
CA PRO A 141 12.03 7.08 4.04
C PRO A 141 11.52 6.11 2.97
N SER A 142 11.18 4.88 3.36
CA SER A 142 10.64 3.87 2.44
C SER A 142 9.16 4.04 2.13
N ALA A 143 8.43 4.88 2.87
CA ALA A 143 7.04 5.18 2.56
C ALA A 143 6.92 5.92 1.22
N ALA A 144 5.83 5.67 0.51
CA ALA A 144 5.60 6.23 -0.81
C ALA A 144 4.11 6.58 -1.02
N ILE A 145 3.83 7.24 -2.12
CA ILE A 145 2.47 7.43 -2.63
C ILE A 145 2.35 6.80 -4.02
N VAL A 146 1.18 6.27 -4.31
CA VAL A 146 0.83 5.66 -5.59
C VAL A 146 -0.63 6.01 -5.89
N SER A 147 -0.99 6.16 -7.18
CA SER A 147 -2.41 6.16 -7.53
C SER A 147 -2.99 4.76 -7.29
N PRO A 148 -3.81 4.55 -6.26
CA PRO A 148 -4.29 3.21 -5.96
C PRO A 148 -5.24 2.68 -7.03
N TRP A 149 -5.93 3.58 -7.71
CA TRP A 149 -6.79 3.25 -8.83
C TRP A 149 -5.98 2.79 -10.05
N ASP A 150 -5.00 3.58 -10.50
CA ASP A 150 -4.13 3.20 -11.62
C ASP A 150 -3.39 1.90 -11.33
N PHE A 151 -2.97 1.70 -10.06
CA PHE A 151 -2.28 0.49 -9.64
C PHE A 151 -3.16 -0.75 -9.77
N ALA A 152 -4.41 -0.68 -9.31
CA ALA A 152 -5.36 -1.77 -9.46
C ALA A 152 -5.76 -2.01 -10.92
N LEU A 153 -6.01 -0.92 -11.68
CA LEU A 153 -6.40 -0.99 -13.08
C LEU A 153 -5.31 -1.62 -13.93
N ALA A 154 -4.06 -1.19 -13.78
CA ALA A 154 -2.94 -1.73 -14.55
C ALA A 154 -2.74 -3.25 -14.30
N MET A 155 -2.87 -3.70 -13.05
CA MET A 155 -2.81 -5.13 -12.74
C MET A 155 -3.98 -5.91 -13.37
N ALA A 156 -5.21 -5.37 -13.30
CA ALA A 156 -6.38 -5.98 -13.91
C ALA A 156 -6.27 -6.06 -15.44
N GLU A 157 -5.79 -5.00 -16.08
CA GLU A 157 -5.58 -4.99 -17.55
C GLU A 157 -4.56 -6.03 -18.00
N VAL A 158 -3.45 -6.16 -17.29
CA VAL A 158 -2.45 -7.19 -17.63
C VAL A 158 -3.01 -8.59 -17.41
N ALA A 159 -3.76 -8.81 -16.32
CA ALA A 159 -4.43 -10.09 -16.09
C ALA A 159 -5.37 -10.45 -17.24
N VAL A 160 -6.19 -9.50 -17.72
CA VAL A 160 -7.09 -9.72 -18.86
C VAL A 160 -6.32 -9.99 -20.16
N ARG A 161 -5.24 -9.24 -20.43
CA ARG A 161 -4.37 -9.49 -21.59
C ARG A 161 -3.75 -10.88 -21.57
N ASN A 162 -3.48 -11.42 -20.39
CA ASN A 162 -2.95 -12.76 -20.19
C ASN A 162 -4.05 -13.86 -20.16
N GLY A 163 -5.33 -13.52 -20.39
CA GLY A 163 -6.42 -14.47 -20.56
C GLY A 163 -7.31 -14.68 -19.33
N VAL A 164 -7.20 -13.85 -18.29
CA VAL A 164 -8.16 -13.83 -17.19
C VAL A 164 -9.47 -13.21 -17.68
N GLU A 165 -10.59 -13.87 -17.43
CA GLU A 165 -11.92 -13.33 -17.75
C GLU A 165 -12.33 -12.30 -16.69
N LEU A 166 -12.79 -11.11 -17.11
CA LEU A 166 -13.33 -10.08 -16.22
C LEU A 166 -14.82 -9.86 -16.50
N HIS A 167 -15.64 -10.17 -15.52
CA HIS A 167 -17.09 -9.97 -15.54
C HIS A 167 -17.46 -8.81 -14.62
N ARG A 168 -17.79 -7.65 -15.19
CA ARG A 168 -18.27 -6.46 -14.46
C ARG A 168 -19.80 -6.48 -14.37
N SER A 169 -20.36 -5.68 -13.43
CA SER A 169 -21.80 -5.68 -13.14
C SER A 169 -22.35 -7.09 -12.86
N CYS A 170 -21.53 -7.89 -12.17
CA CYS A 170 -21.78 -9.29 -11.88
C CYS A 170 -21.65 -9.60 -10.39
N PRO A 171 -22.61 -9.15 -9.56
CA PRO A 171 -22.57 -9.40 -8.12
C PRO A 171 -22.72 -10.90 -7.82
N VAL A 172 -21.83 -11.42 -6.98
CA VAL A 172 -21.92 -12.79 -6.48
C VAL A 172 -22.80 -12.80 -5.25
N THR A 173 -23.89 -13.57 -5.28
CA THR A 173 -24.94 -13.58 -4.24
C THR A 173 -24.98 -14.86 -3.41
N HIS A 174 -24.53 -15.98 -3.95
CA HIS A 174 -24.53 -17.30 -3.27
C HIS A 174 -23.33 -18.13 -3.73
#